data_4f454aac78180a6a8d23e411fa9e166d
#
_entry.id   4f454aac78180a6a8d23e411fa9e166d
#
_cell.length_a   1.000
_cell.length_b   1.000
_cell.length_c   1.000
_cell.angle_alpha   90.00
_cell.angle_beta   90.00
_cell.angle_gamma   90.00
#
_symmetry.space_group_name_H-M   'P 1'
#
loop_
_entity.id
_entity.type
_entity.pdbx_description
1 polymer ?
#
loop_
_entity_poly.entity_id
_entity_poly.type
_entity_poly.pdbx_seq_one_letter_code
_entity_poly.pdbx_strand_id
1 'polypeptide(L)'
;MLTVNIICIGKLKEKYWVDAIKEYSKRLGAFCKFSIVELSECKTNQDPNEKQITHILEEEGKSILSKIKPTDYTVAMCIEGKIISSEDLSKLIDNVQIDGKSTMNFVIGGSWGLSDEVKKVANYKMSKIGRAHV
;
A
#
# COMPACT_ATOMS: atom_id res chain seq x y z
N MET A 1 16.15 11.89 0.03
CA MET A 1 14.70 12.15 0.09
C MET A 1 13.94 10.86 -0.15
N LEU A 2 13.04 10.50 0.72
CA LEU A 2 12.19 9.32 0.53
C LEU A 2 10.96 9.69 -0.29
N THR A 3 10.68 8.94 -1.34
CA THR A 3 9.43 9.04 -2.09
C THR A 3 8.46 8.01 -1.53
N VAL A 4 7.28 8.46 -1.12
CA VAL A 4 6.21 7.58 -0.61
C VAL A 4 5.07 7.61 -1.61
N ASN A 5 4.75 6.45 -2.16
CA ASN A 5 3.65 6.29 -3.10
C ASN A 5 2.52 5.50 -2.46
N ILE A 6 1.30 6.00 -2.58
CA ILE A 6 0.10 5.24 -2.26
C ILE A 6 -0.46 4.76 -3.59
N ILE A 7 -0.36 3.46 -3.84
CA ILE A 7 -0.85 2.84 -5.08
C ILE A 7 -2.16 2.14 -4.74
N CYS A 8 -3.26 2.61 -5.31
CA CYS A 8 -4.57 2.08 -5.01
C CYS A 8 -5.36 1.74 -6.28
N ILE A 9 -6.20 0.73 -6.18
CA ILE A 9 -7.14 0.36 -7.24
C ILE A 9 -8.43 1.13 -7.01
N GLY A 10 -8.84 1.89 -8.02
CA GLY A 10 -9.99 2.77 -7.91
C GLY A 10 -9.69 4.04 -7.14
N LYS A 11 -10.73 4.71 -6.68
CA LYS A 11 -10.57 5.91 -5.89
C LYS A 11 -10.27 5.57 -4.44
N LEU A 12 -9.38 6.32 -3.85
CA LEU A 12 -9.03 6.17 -2.45
C LEU A 12 -10.22 6.56 -1.58
N LYS A 13 -10.84 5.55 -0.95
CA LYS A 13 -12.04 5.75 -0.13
C LYS A 13 -11.76 6.03 1.33
N GLU A 14 -10.64 5.56 1.83
CA GLU A 14 -10.27 5.70 3.24
C GLU A 14 -9.10 6.66 3.38
N LYS A 15 -9.42 7.93 3.56
CA LYS A 15 -8.40 8.99 3.65
C LYS A 15 -7.67 9.03 4.99
N TYR A 16 -8.28 8.52 6.05
CA TYR A 16 -7.74 8.70 7.40
C TYR A 16 -6.33 8.14 7.57
N TRP A 17 -6.04 6.99 6.98
CA TRP A 17 -4.71 6.42 7.12
C TRP A 17 -3.71 6.97 6.10
N VAL A 18 -4.17 7.52 4.99
CA VAL A 18 -3.31 8.29 4.08
C VAL A 18 -2.85 9.56 4.79
N ASP A 19 -3.76 10.23 5.46
CA ASP A 19 -3.43 11.43 6.25
C ASP A 19 -2.47 11.08 7.39
N ALA A 20 -2.65 9.93 8.03
CA ALA A 20 -1.74 9.43 9.04
C ALA A 20 -0.33 9.21 8.47
N ILE A 21 -0.21 8.54 7.33
CA ILE A 21 1.08 8.31 6.67
C ILE A 21 1.74 9.64 6.30
N LYS A 22 0.97 10.58 5.77
CA LYS A 22 1.47 11.93 5.46
C LYS A 22 2.04 12.62 6.70
N GLU A 23 1.29 12.57 7.78
CA GLU A 23 1.69 13.21 9.02
C GLU A 23 2.96 12.60 9.61
N TYR A 24 3.06 11.25 9.62
CA TYR A 24 4.27 10.58 10.11
C TYR A 24 5.47 10.82 9.21
N SER A 25 5.27 10.84 7.90
CA SER A 25 6.34 11.20 6.95
C SER A 25 6.85 12.61 7.20
N LYS A 26 5.95 13.52 7.55
CA LYS A 26 6.26 14.90 7.89
C LYS A 26 7.08 15.01 9.17
N ARG A 27 6.76 14.21 10.19
CA ARG A 27 7.48 14.21 11.47
C ARG A 27 8.90 13.68 11.37
N LEU A 28 9.14 12.75 10.45
CA LEU A 28 10.45 12.14 10.24
C LEU A 28 11.41 13.02 9.44
N GLY A 29 10.98 14.20 9.07
CA GLY A 29 11.79 15.15 8.36
C GLY A 29 11.08 15.73 7.16
N ALA A 30 11.44 16.93 6.79
CA ALA A 30 10.81 17.70 5.74
C ALA A 30 11.06 17.15 4.32
N PHE A 31 11.56 15.92 4.19
CA PHE A 31 12.15 15.44 2.95
C PHE A 31 11.45 14.26 2.30
N CYS A 32 10.19 14.00 2.65
CA CYS A 32 9.40 12.97 1.98
C CYS A 32 8.61 13.59 0.83
N LYS A 33 8.77 13.01 -0.35
CA LYS A 33 7.90 13.32 -1.48
C LYS A 33 6.75 12.33 -1.47
N PHE A 34 5.53 12.83 -1.48
CA PHE A 34 4.33 12.00 -1.35
C PHE A 34 3.50 12.06 -2.63
N SER A 35 3.06 10.90 -3.13
CA SER A 35 2.16 10.85 -4.27
C SER A 35 1.12 9.74 -4.12
N ILE A 36 -0.03 9.94 -4.76
CA ILE A 36 -1.12 8.97 -4.81
C ILE A 36 -1.27 8.55 -6.26
N VAL A 37 -1.21 7.23 -6.50
CA VAL A 37 -1.37 6.64 -7.83
C VAL A 37 -2.66 5.84 -7.83
N GLU A 38 -3.68 6.35 -8.50
CA GLU A 38 -4.97 5.66 -8.64
C GLU A 38 -4.96 4.87 -9.94
N LEU A 39 -5.15 3.55 -9.83
CA LEU A 39 -5.22 2.65 -10.97
C LEU A 39 -6.68 2.24 -11.20
N SER A 40 -7.02 1.98 -12.47
CA SER A 40 -8.38 1.61 -12.83
C SER A 40 -8.79 0.26 -12.26
N GLU A 41 -10.02 0.17 -11.75
CA GLU A 41 -10.61 -1.10 -11.36
C GLU A 41 -10.86 -1.95 -12.61
N CYS A 42 -10.64 -3.26 -12.48
CA CYS A 42 -11.06 -4.20 -13.50
C CYS A 42 -12.59 -4.35 -13.43
N LYS A 43 -13.27 -4.08 -14.51
CA LYS A 43 -14.74 -4.14 -14.56
C LYS A 43 -15.21 -5.58 -14.51
N THR A 44 -16.26 -5.81 -13.73
CA THR A 44 -16.87 -7.11 -13.58
C THR A 44 -18.37 -6.97 -13.37
N ASN A 45 -19.07 -8.11 -13.39
CA ASN A 45 -20.48 -8.21 -13.03
C ASN A 45 -20.67 -7.89 -11.54
N GLN A 46 -21.90 -7.60 -11.14
CA GLN A 46 -22.20 -7.30 -9.74
C GLN A 46 -21.89 -8.48 -8.80
N ASP A 47 -21.96 -9.70 -9.32
CA ASP A 47 -21.76 -10.93 -8.55
C ASP A 47 -20.80 -11.87 -9.28
N PRO A 48 -19.49 -11.55 -9.27
CA PRO A 48 -18.51 -12.36 -10.00
C PRO A 48 -18.28 -13.71 -9.34
N ASN A 49 -18.08 -14.75 -10.16
CA ASN A 49 -17.70 -16.07 -9.68
C ASN A 49 -16.18 -16.10 -9.36
N GLU A 50 -15.70 -17.22 -8.84
CA GLU A 50 -14.29 -17.38 -8.46
C GLU A 50 -13.31 -17.14 -9.61
N LYS A 51 -13.62 -17.60 -10.80
CA LYS A 51 -12.78 -17.39 -11.97
C LYS A 51 -12.70 -15.92 -12.36
N GLN A 52 -13.83 -15.23 -12.28
CA GLN A 52 -13.90 -13.81 -12.56
C GLN A 52 -13.10 -13.00 -11.54
N ILE A 53 -13.21 -13.36 -10.26
CA ILE A 53 -12.43 -12.73 -9.18
C ILE A 53 -10.93 -12.95 -9.40
N THR A 54 -10.53 -14.17 -9.74
CA THR A 54 -9.13 -14.47 -10.04
C THR A 54 -8.61 -13.61 -11.20
N HIS A 55 -9.41 -13.50 -12.26
CA HIS A 55 -9.05 -12.66 -13.40
C HIS A 55 -8.91 -11.18 -13.00
N ILE A 56 -9.85 -10.67 -12.20
CA ILE A 56 -9.79 -9.29 -11.68
C ILE A 56 -8.49 -9.08 -10.91
N LEU A 57 -8.17 -9.97 -9.99
CA LEU A 57 -6.96 -9.86 -9.16
C LEU A 57 -5.69 -9.92 -10.02
N GLU A 58 -5.67 -10.76 -11.04
CA GLU A 58 -4.53 -10.86 -11.96
C GLU A 58 -4.32 -9.57 -12.75
N GLU A 59 -5.39 -9.01 -13.30
CA GLU A 59 -5.32 -7.78 -14.09
C GLU A 59 -4.95 -6.57 -13.23
N GLU A 60 -5.58 -6.44 -12.08
CA GLU A 60 -5.26 -5.38 -11.12
C GLU A 60 -3.84 -5.55 -10.58
N GLY A 61 -3.44 -6.78 -10.32
CA GLY A 61 -2.09 -7.10 -9.86
C GLY A 61 -1.02 -6.70 -10.87
N LYS A 62 -1.24 -6.96 -12.15
CA LYS A 62 -0.33 -6.52 -13.21
C LYS A 62 -0.17 -5.01 -13.23
N SER A 63 -1.27 -4.28 -13.08
CA SER A 63 -1.23 -2.82 -13.03
C SER A 63 -0.41 -2.32 -11.83
N ILE A 64 -0.60 -2.93 -10.67
CA ILE A 64 0.14 -2.59 -9.46
C ILE A 64 1.62 -2.89 -9.65
N LEU A 65 1.97 -4.08 -10.11
CA LEU A 65 3.35 -4.51 -10.29
C LEU A 65 4.09 -3.65 -11.31
N SER A 66 3.39 -3.10 -12.30
CA SER A 66 3.99 -2.18 -13.27
C SER A 66 4.47 -0.88 -12.64
N LYS A 67 4.01 -0.55 -11.45
CA LYS A 67 4.37 0.68 -10.72
C LYS A 67 5.42 0.46 -9.65
N ILE A 68 5.81 -0.78 -9.40
CA ILE A 68 6.75 -1.15 -8.35
C ILE A 68 8.08 -1.58 -8.97
N LYS A 69 9.17 -1.05 -8.44
CA LYS A 69 10.52 -1.46 -8.85
C LYS A 69 11.09 -2.46 -7.84
N PRO A 70 11.95 -3.40 -8.25
CA PRO A 70 12.57 -4.35 -7.32
C PRO A 70 13.35 -3.69 -6.18
N THR A 71 13.83 -2.47 -6.39
CA THR A 71 14.60 -1.70 -5.41
C THR A 71 13.71 -0.98 -4.40
N ASP A 72 12.40 -0.93 -4.63
CA ASP A 72 11.46 -0.25 -3.74
C ASP A 72 11.17 -1.11 -2.50
N TYR A 73 10.82 -0.45 -1.42
CA TYR A 73 10.24 -1.12 -0.26
C TYR A 73 8.71 -1.06 -0.38
N THR A 74 8.06 -2.20 -0.43
CA THR A 74 6.62 -2.27 -0.69
C THR A 74 5.88 -2.86 0.50
N VAL A 75 4.85 -2.14 0.94
CA VAL A 75 3.92 -2.55 1.99
C VAL A 75 2.59 -2.89 1.35
N ALA A 76 2.13 -4.12 1.52
CA ALA A 76 0.80 -4.54 1.05
C ALA A 76 -0.22 -4.37 2.17
N MET A 77 -1.31 -3.68 1.86
CA MET A 77 -2.45 -3.54 2.77
C MET A 77 -3.39 -4.72 2.54
N CYS A 78 -3.45 -5.64 3.47
CA CYS A 78 -4.25 -6.86 3.35
C CYS A 78 -4.79 -7.32 4.70
N ILE A 79 -5.90 -8.04 4.68
CA ILE A 79 -6.61 -8.46 5.90
C ILE A 79 -5.73 -9.31 6.82
N GLU A 80 -4.92 -10.18 6.25
CA GLU A 80 -4.01 -11.07 7.00
C GLU A 80 -2.74 -10.37 7.48
N GLY A 81 -2.56 -9.09 7.16
CA GLY A 81 -1.40 -8.33 7.61
C GLY A 81 -1.51 -7.93 9.08
N LYS A 82 -0.42 -7.39 9.58
CA LYS A 82 -0.34 -6.94 10.98
C LYS A 82 -1.06 -5.61 11.16
N ILE A 83 -1.69 -5.47 12.33
CA ILE A 83 -2.16 -4.16 12.79
C ILE A 83 -0.93 -3.51 13.44
N ILE A 84 -0.56 -2.34 12.97
CA ILE A 84 0.57 -1.61 13.54
C ILE A 84 0.13 -0.29 14.12
N SER A 85 0.81 0.16 15.15
CA SER A 85 0.57 1.47 15.76
C SER A 85 1.19 2.55 14.87
N SER A 86 0.80 3.80 15.13
CA SER A 86 1.41 4.96 14.50
C SER A 86 2.92 5.01 14.74
N GLU A 87 3.33 4.65 15.96
CA GLU A 87 4.73 4.63 16.35
C GLU A 87 5.51 3.58 15.57
N ASP A 88 4.93 2.40 15.40
CA ASP A 88 5.53 1.32 14.61
C ASP A 88 5.64 1.71 13.14
N LEU A 89 4.63 2.39 12.60
CA LEU A 89 4.68 2.90 11.24
C LEU A 89 5.82 3.92 11.08
N SER A 90 5.94 4.81 12.03
CA SER A 90 7.03 5.81 12.05
C SER A 90 8.39 5.15 12.04
N LYS A 91 8.58 4.12 12.87
CA LYS A 91 9.82 3.33 12.93
C LYS A 91 10.08 2.61 11.61
N LEU A 92 9.03 2.05 11.00
CA LEU A 92 9.15 1.35 9.72
C LEU A 92 9.66 2.30 8.63
N ILE A 93 9.07 3.48 8.54
CA ILE A 93 9.47 4.49 7.55
C ILE A 93 10.93 4.92 7.79
N ASP A 94 11.30 5.14 9.04
CA ASP A 94 12.66 5.51 9.40
C ASP A 94 13.67 4.41 9.04
N ASN A 95 13.36 3.18 9.36
CA ASN A 95 14.22 2.03 9.03
C ASN A 95 14.40 1.84 7.52
N VAL A 96 13.34 2.09 6.74
CA VAL A 96 13.40 2.02 5.28
C VAL A 96 14.40 3.06 4.75
N GLN A 97 14.40 4.26 5.32
CA GLN A 97 15.36 5.30 4.96
C GLN A 97 16.79 4.93 5.36
N ILE A 98 16.96 4.41 6.58
CA ILE A 98 18.28 4.00 7.09
C ILE A 98 18.87 2.89 6.22
N ASP A 99 18.04 1.97 5.74
CA ASP A 99 18.47 0.89 4.85
C ASP A 99 18.80 1.36 3.43
N GLY A 100 18.71 2.66 3.18
CA GLY A 100 19.10 3.26 1.91
C GLY A 100 18.06 3.16 0.80
N LYS A 101 16.83 2.81 1.14
CA LYS A 101 15.74 2.80 0.16
C LYS A 101 15.29 4.23 -0.14
N SER A 102 15.07 4.52 -1.41
CA SER A 102 14.63 5.84 -1.85
C SER A 102 13.13 5.91 -2.14
N THR A 103 12.48 4.77 -2.25
CA THR A 103 11.04 4.69 -2.57
C THR A 103 10.36 3.65 -1.70
N MET A 104 9.24 4.06 -1.11
CA MET A 104 8.37 3.20 -0.31
C MET A 104 6.97 3.25 -0.90
N ASN A 105 6.39 2.09 -1.18
CA ASN A 105 5.05 1.97 -1.76
C ASN A 105 4.10 1.36 -0.74
N PHE A 106 2.91 1.96 -0.60
CA PHE A 106 1.79 1.36 0.12
C PHE A 106 0.75 0.96 -0.92
N VAL A 107 0.45 -0.32 -1.00
CA VAL A 107 -0.42 -0.87 -2.04
C VAL A 107 -1.76 -1.28 -1.45
N ILE A 108 -2.83 -0.75 -2.04
CA ILE A 108 -4.20 -1.01 -1.60
C ILE A 108 -4.96 -1.65 -2.75
N GLY A 109 -5.52 -2.81 -2.52
CA GLY A 109 -6.36 -3.50 -3.49
C GLY A 109 -7.74 -2.87 -3.65
N GLY A 110 -8.45 -3.33 -4.65
CA GLY A 110 -9.85 -2.97 -4.88
C GLY A 110 -10.79 -3.79 -4.01
N SER A 111 -12.01 -3.97 -4.49
CA SER A 111 -13.09 -4.65 -3.75
C SER A 111 -12.75 -6.08 -3.34
N TRP A 112 -11.89 -6.75 -4.08
CA TRP A 112 -11.54 -8.17 -3.87
C TRP A 112 -10.15 -8.36 -3.27
N GLY A 113 -9.50 -7.28 -2.84
CA GLY A 113 -8.19 -7.32 -2.20
C GLY A 113 -7.04 -7.32 -3.20
N LEU A 114 -5.95 -7.97 -2.85
CA LEU A 114 -4.72 -8.04 -3.63
C LEU A 114 -4.45 -9.47 -4.10
N SER A 115 -3.84 -9.61 -5.27
CA SER A 115 -3.41 -10.91 -5.78
C SER A 115 -2.27 -11.48 -4.93
N ASP A 116 -2.09 -12.79 -4.97
CA ASP A 116 -0.99 -13.47 -4.28
C ASP A 116 0.36 -12.99 -4.81
N GLU A 117 0.47 -12.69 -6.09
CA GLU A 117 1.70 -12.20 -6.70
C GLU A 117 2.14 -10.87 -6.12
N VAL A 118 1.19 -9.94 -5.93
CA VAL A 118 1.47 -8.65 -5.28
C VAL A 118 1.91 -8.87 -3.84
N LYS A 119 1.21 -9.75 -3.10
CA LYS A 119 1.56 -10.07 -1.72
C LYS A 119 2.96 -10.67 -1.58
N LYS A 120 3.37 -11.50 -2.54
CA LYS A 120 4.70 -12.10 -2.54
C LYS A 120 5.82 -11.09 -2.75
N VAL A 121 5.57 -10.07 -3.56
CA VAL A 121 6.54 -9.02 -3.85
C VAL A 121 6.67 -8.06 -2.67
N ALA A 122 5.64 -7.95 -1.83
CA ALA A 122 5.62 -7.04 -0.70
C ALA A 122 6.65 -7.42 0.36
N ASN A 123 7.36 -6.44 0.87
CA ASN A 123 8.33 -6.60 1.94
C ASN A 123 7.65 -6.69 3.31
N TYR A 124 6.45 -6.13 3.41
CA TYR A 124 5.69 -6.09 4.67
C TYR A 124 4.20 -6.14 4.37
N LYS A 125 3.44 -6.81 5.23
CA LYS A 125 1.98 -6.86 5.12
C LYS A 125 1.36 -6.19 6.33
N MET A 126 0.47 -5.26 6.09
CA MET A 126 -0.19 -4.46 7.11
C MET A 126 -1.69 -4.48 6.85
N SER A 127 -2.51 -4.68 7.89
CA SER A 127 -3.95 -4.67 7.73
C SER A 127 -4.53 -3.27 7.93
N LYS A 128 -4.09 -2.59 8.96
CA LYS A 128 -4.50 -1.21 9.24
C LYS A 128 -3.56 -0.60 10.27
N ILE A 129 -3.66 0.72 10.40
CA ILE A 129 -2.96 1.44 11.46
C ILE A 129 -3.91 1.46 12.67
N GLY A 130 -3.49 0.81 13.75
CA GLY A 130 -4.20 0.87 14.99
C GLY A 130 -4.16 2.28 15.58
N ARG A 131 -5.24 2.70 16.22
CA ARG A 131 -5.23 3.97 16.91
C ARG A 131 -4.17 3.94 18.00
N ALA A 132 -3.41 5.04 18.11
CA ALA A 132 -2.56 5.22 19.27
C ALA A 132 -3.44 5.06 20.50
N HIS A 133 -3.15 4.05 21.29
CA HIS A 133 -3.94 3.77 22.44
C HIS A 133 -3.56 4.67 23.55
N VAL A 134 -4.52 5.26 23.96
CA VAL A 134 -4.43 6.00 25.20
C VAL A 134 -4.70 5.03 26.33
#